data_8434ca2e0bcf3863bf15d462f2046e14
#
_entry.id   8434ca2e0bcf3863bf15d462f2046e14
#
_cell.length_a   1.000
_cell.length_b   1.000
_cell.length_c   1.000
_cell.angle_alpha   90.00
_cell.angle_beta   90.00
_cell.angle_gamma   90.00
#
_symmetry.space_group_name_H-M   'P 1'
#
loop_
_entity.id
_entity.type
_entity.pdbx_description
1 polymer ?
#
loop_
_entity_poly.entity_id
_entity_poly.type
_entity_poly.pdbx_seq_one_letter_code
_entity_poly.pdbx_strand_id
1 'polypeptide(L)'
;MVYVELSICFFEEDRIPAVREMILSNTEEQRLISLEKLLPMQIDDFVKIFEVMEGRPVNIRLLDPPLHEFLPSDDETIEELAKSMNIETNDIKKRILDLEEFNPMLGHRGCRVAITYPEIYQMQAKAIIEAAIKVTKEGVKVSPEIMIPLVGEVKELKNIRELVIKTVENTIKEEGLKIDYTVGTMIEIPRACLTADEIAKEADFFSFGTNDLTQMTFGYSRDDAGKFLGQYMDKGILDKDPFQVLDQKGVGKLIKMATKLSKEVNPIIKLGIC
;
A
#
# COMPACT_ATOMS: atom_id res chain seq x y z
N MET A 1 9.03 -11.31 -11.52
CA MET A 1 8.12 -10.36 -10.85
C MET A 1 8.97 -9.45 -9.99
N VAL A 2 8.79 -8.15 -10.10
CA VAL A 2 9.38 -7.16 -9.20
C VAL A 2 8.27 -6.60 -8.32
N TYR A 3 8.55 -6.47 -7.03
CA TYR A 3 7.67 -5.81 -6.07
C TYR A 3 8.09 -4.35 -5.93
N VAL A 4 7.13 -3.45 -6.02
CA VAL A 4 7.33 -2.00 -5.87
C VAL A 4 6.46 -1.48 -4.73
N GLU A 5 7.08 -0.78 -3.81
CA GLU A 5 6.42 -0.11 -2.71
C GLU A 5 6.33 1.39 -2.97
N LEU A 6 5.11 1.89 -3.15
CA LEU A 6 4.87 3.30 -3.47
C LEU A 6 5.20 4.27 -2.35
N SER A 7 5.17 3.83 -1.11
CA SER A 7 5.48 4.67 0.04
C SER A 7 6.87 5.30 -0.05
N ILE A 8 7.85 4.57 -0.61
CA ILE A 8 9.23 5.07 -0.76
C ILE A 8 9.25 6.32 -1.64
N CYS A 9 8.47 6.33 -2.73
CA CYS A 9 8.41 7.48 -3.64
C CYS A 9 7.83 8.74 -3.01
N PHE A 10 7.02 8.63 -1.95
CA PHE A 10 6.42 9.78 -1.28
C PHE A 10 7.35 10.50 -0.30
N PHE A 11 8.44 9.86 0.13
CA PHE A 11 9.44 10.46 1.02
C PHE A 11 10.53 11.26 0.28
N GLU A 12 10.51 11.32 -1.05
CA GLU A 12 11.47 12.11 -1.81
C GLU A 12 11.29 13.62 -1.55
N GLU A 13 12.40 14.36 -1.49
CA GLU A 13 12.42 15.78 -1.06
C GLU A 13 11.53 16.69 -1.93
N ASP A 14 11.41 16.39 -3.22
CA ASP A 14 10.59 17.14 -4.17
C ASP A 14 9.09 16.83 -4.08
N ARG A 15 8.70 15.75 -3.41
CA ARG A 15 7.32 15.25 -3.32
C ARG A 15 6.69 15.44 -1.95
N ILE A 16 7.50 15.34 -0.91
CA ILE A 16 7.03 15.40 0.47
C ILE A 16 6.17 16.65 0.78
N PRO A 17 6.42 17.85 0.21
CA PRO A 17 5.54 18.99 0.42
C PRO A 17 4.12 18.75 -0.08
N ALA A 18 3.96 18.20 -1.30
CA ALA A 18 2.64 17.90 -1.87
C ALA A 18 1.92 16.77 -1.11
N VAL A 19 2.67 15.77 -0.62
CA VAL A 19 2.13 14.70 0.23
C VAL A 19 1.61 15.26 1.55
N ARG A 20 2.36 16.16 2.19
CA ARG A 20 1.95 16.82 3.43
C ARG A 20 0.71 17.70 3.22
N GLU A 21 0.66 18.47 2.13
CA GLU A 21 -0.53 19.24 1.75
C GLU A 21 -1.74 18.34 1.54
N MET A 22 -1.58 17.21 0.87
CA MET A 22 -2.63 16.21 0.67
C MET A 22 -3.19 15.69 2.00
N ILE A 23 -2.31 15.32 2.94
CA ILE A 23 -2.69 14.75 4.24
C ILE A 23 -3.38 15.79 5.12
N LEU A 24 -2.88 17.03 5.11
CA LEU A 24 -3.39 18.15 5.93
C LEU A 24 -4.63 18.81 5.33
N SER A 25 -5.04 18.43 4.12
CA SER A 25 -6.25 18.95 3.48
C SER A 25 -7.52 18.63 4.28
N ASN A 26 -8.39 19.62 4.47
CA ASN A 26 -9.65 19.47 5.19
C ASN A 26 -10.80 18.97 4.32
N THR A 27 -10.73 19.20 3.02
CA THR A 27 -11.77 18.81 2.05
C THR A 27 -11.19 17.94 0.93
N GLU A 28 -12.08 17.20 0.26
CA GLU A 28 -11.72 16.40 -0.91
C GLU A 28 -11.15 17.28 -2.04
N GLU A 29 -11.75 18.47 -2.28
CA GLU A 29 -11.29 19.39 -3.33
C GLU A 29 -9.85 19.85 -3.09
N GLN A 30 -9.50 20.19 -1.84
CA GLN A 30 -8.13 20.57 -1.49
C GLN A 30 -7.17 19.40 -1.69
N ARG A 31 -7.59 18.20 -1.33
CA ARG A 31 -6.79 16.98 -1.49
C ARG A 31 -6.54 16.64 -2.95
N LEU A 32 -7.56 16.81 -3.80
CA LEU A 32 -7.43 16.61 -5.24
C LEU A 32 -6.39 17.54 -5.86
N ILE A 33 -6.31 18.80 -5.45
CA ILE A 33 -5.28 19.76 -5.91
C ILE A 33 -3.86 19.24 -5.61
N SER A 34 -3.64 18.70 -4.43
CA SER A 34 -2.33 18.13 -4.06
C SER A 34 -2.04 16.83 -4.81
N LEU A 35 -3.06 15.99 -5.03
CA LEU A 35 -2.96 14.76 -5.81
C LEU A 35 -2.65 15.05 -7.29
N GLU A 36 -3.17 16.14 -7.87
CA GLU A 36 -2.83 16.56 -9.23
C GLU A 36 -1.34 16.94 -9.37
N LYS A 37 -0.70 17.44 -8.31
CA LYS A 37 0.74 17.70 -8.30
C LYS A 37 1.56 16.40 -8.26
N LEU A 38 1.07 15.39 -7.53
CA LEU A 38 1.74 14.10 -7.34
C LEU A 38 1.59 13.17 -8.55
N LEU A 39 0.47 13.24 -9.28
CA LEU A 39 0.15 12.36 -10.39
C LEU A 39 1.27 12.28 -11.45
N PRO A 40 1.78 13.40 -12.03
CA PRO A 40 2.83 13.33 -13.05
C PRO A 40 4.14 12.73 -12.52
N MET A 41 4.47 12.97 -11.25
CA MET A 41 5.68 12.44 -10.63
C MET A 41 5.60 10.90 -10.53
N GLN A 42 4.46 10.37 -10.11
CA GLN A 42 4.26 8.92 -10.05
C GLN A 42 4.20 8.27 -11.44
N ILE A 43 3.61 8.93 -12.42
CA ILE A 43 3.63 8.43 -13.80
C ILE A 43 5.07 8.26 -14.28
N ASP A 44 5.93 9.26 -14.07
CA ASP A 44 7.33 9.19 -14.50
C ASP A 44 8.13 8.08 -13.81
N ASP A 45 7.82 7.77 -12.55
CA ASP A 45 8.43 6.63 -11.85
C ASP A 45 8.00 5.30 -12.44
N PHE A 46 6.70 5.12 -12.67
CA PHE A 46 6.19 3.88 -13.23
C PHE A 46 6.63 3.68 -14.68
N VAL A 47 6.77 4.75 -15.46
CA VAL A 47 7.34 4.67 -16.81
C VAL A 47 8.72 4.03 -16.76
N LYS A 48 9.63 4.55 -15.93
CA LYS A 48 10.99 4.02 -15.78
C LYS A 48 10.99 2.54 -15.34
N ILE A 49 10.10 2.18 -14.43
CA ILE A 49 9.96 0.79 -13.96
C ILE A 49 9.49 -0.12 -15.08
N PHE A 50 8.43 0.26 -15.81
CA PHE A 50 7.88 -0.56 -16.91
C PHE A 50 8.87 -0.71 -18.07
N GLU A 51 9.63 0.33 -18.41
CA GLU A 51 10.70 0.26 -19.41
C GLU A 51 11.75 -0.79 -19.06
N VAL A 52 12.27 -0.75 -17.82
CA VAL A 52 13.27 -1.70 -17.34
C VAL A 52 12.73 -3.12 -17.26
N MET A 53 11.45 -3.26 -16.95
CA MET A 53 10.81 -4.58 -16.76
C MET A 53 10.45 -5.29 -18.07
N GLU A 54 10.33 -4.59 -19.19
CA GLU A 54 10.14 -5.15 -20.54
C GLU A 54 9.09 -6.27 -20.61
N GLY A 55 7.89 -6.01 -20.07
CA GLY A 55 6.76 -6.95 -20.06
C GLY A 55 6.76 -7.99 -18.94
N ARG A 56 7.77 -7.98 -18.06
CA ARG A 56 7.72 -8.80 -16.86
C ARG A 56 6.69 -8.22 -15.87
N PRO A 57 6.01 -9.07 -15.07
CA PRO A 57 5.05 -8.60 -14.09
C PRO A 57 5.67 -7.64 -13.07
N VAL A 58 5.00 -6.50 -12.86
CA VAL A 58 5.33 -5.49 -11.86
C VAL A 58 4.22 -5.44 -10.84
N ASN A 59 4.48 -5.92 -9.63
CA ASN A 59 3.53 -5.90 -8.53
C ASN A 59 3.69 -4.60 -7.75
N ILE A 60 2.66 -3.75 -7.76
CA ILE A 60 2.68 -2.41 -7.20
C ILE A 60 1.73 -2.35 -6.01
N ARG A 61 2.29 -2.20 -4.80
CA ARG A 61 1.51 -1.99 -3.58
C ARG A 61 1.08 -0.53 -3.50
N LEU A 62 -0.23 -0.29 -3.41
CA LEU A 62 -0.78 1.03 -3.16
C LEU A 62 -0.38 1.54 -1.76
N LEU A 63 -0.57 2.83 -1.51
CA LEU A 63 -0.12 3.50 -0.28
C LEU A 63 -0.55 2.73 0.97
N ASP A 64 0.44 2.35 1.79
CA ASP A 64 0.23 1.54 2.97
C ASP A 64 0.55 2.25 4.30
N PRO A 65 1.62 3.05 4.44
CA PRO A 65 1.97 3.66 5.71
C PRO A 65 0.88 4.59 6.29
N PRO A 66 0.83 4.74 7.61
CA PRO A 66 -0.01 5.73 8.26
C PRO A 66 0.32 7.13 7.78
N LEU A 67 -0.71 7.95 7.57
CA LEU A 67 -0.52 9.29 7.00
C LEU A 67 0.34 10.20 7.88
N HIS A 68 0.28 10.06 9.20
CA HIS A 68 1.05 10.90 10.11
C HIS A 68 2.58 10.71 10.02
N GLU A 69 3.06 9.57 9.48
CA GLU A 69 4.51 9.35 9.29
C GLU A 69 5.15 10.34 8.30
N PHE A 70 4.36 10.93 7.42
CA PHE A 70 4.82 11.93 6.47
C PHE A 70 4.85 13.35 7.04
N LEU A 71 4.23 13.57 8.21
CA LEU A 71 4.05 14.89 8.78
C LEU A 71 5.31 15.38 9.52
N PRO A 72 5.62 16.68 9.43
CA PRO A 72 6.78 17.23 10.10
C PRO A 72 6.54 17.36 11.62
N SER A 73 7.63 17.26 12.37
CA SER A 73 7.65 17.52 13.80
C SER A 73 8.34 18.82 14.18
N ASP A 74 9.03 19.47 13.23
CA ASP A 74 9.75 20.72 13.47
C ASP A 74 8.91 21.95 13.10
N ASP A 75 9.08 23.01 13.89
CA ASP A 75 8.29 24.25 13.74
C ASP A 75 8.55 24.98 12.41
N GLU A 76 9.77 24.94 11.87
CA GLU A 76 10.15 25.61 10.63
C GLU A 76 9.37 25.05 9.43
N THR A 77 9.38 23.72 9.27
CA THR A 77 8.62 23.06 8.21
C THR A 77 7.10 23.24 8.37
N ILE A 78 6.59 23.26 9.62
CA ILE A 78 5.17 23.51 9.88
C ILE A 78 4.79 24.94 9.47
N GLU A 79 5.64 25.95 9.71
CA GLU A 79 5.39 27.32 9.27
C GLU A 79 5.44 27.47 7.74
N GLU A 80 6.35 26.76 7.07
CA GLU A 80 6.41 26.76 5.61
C GLU A 80 5.13 26.14 5.00
N LEU A 81 4.66 25.03 5.55
CA LEU A 81 3.41 24.41 5.13
C LEU A 81 2.20 25.31 5.37
N ALA A 82 2.14 25.99 6.52
CA ALA A 82 1.08 26.94 6.82
C ALA A 82 1.02 28.06 5.78
N LYS A 83 2.19 28.58 5.37
CA LYS A 83 2.29 29.61 4.31
C LYS A 83 1.87 29.07 2.94
N SER A 84 2.35 27.89 2.55
CA SER A 84 2.02 27.27 1.24
C SER A 84 0.52 26.97 1.10
N MET A 85 -0.10 26.50 2.18
CA MET A 85 -1.52 26.15 2.22
C MET A 85 -2.43 27.36 2.53
N ASN A 86 -1.86 28.51 2.86
CA ASN A 86 -2.58 29.71 3.31
C ASN A 86 -3.53 29.42 4.50
N ILE A 87 -2.99 28.73 5.51
CA ILE A 87 -3.68 28.31 6.74
C ILE A 87 -2.85 28.81 7.93
N GLU A 88 -3.50 29.08 9.05
CA GLU A 88 -2.81 29.46 10.29
C GLU A 88 -1.95 28.32 10.84
N THR A 89 -0.74 28.63 11.30
CA THR A 89 0.21 27.63 11.84
C THR A 89 -0.40 26.79 12.98
N ASN A 90 -1.22 27.41 13.82
CA ASN A 90 -1.90 26.71 14.92
C ASN A 90 -2.91 25.66 14.41
N ASP A 91 -3.58 25.92 13.29
CA ASP A 91 -4.52 24.96 12.71
C ASP A 91 -3.78 23.76 12.12
N ILE A 92 -2.61 23.98 11.50
CA ILE A 92 -1.72 22.91 11.05
C ILE A 92 -1.25 22.04 12.23
N LYS A 93 -0.74 22.67 13.30
CA LYS A 93 -0.32 21.95 14.51
C LYS A 93 -1.44 21.11 15.12
N LYS A 94 -2.64 21.68 15.19
CA LYS A 94 -3.82 20.96 15.68
C LYS A 94 -4.13 19.76 14.78
N ARG A 95 -4.09 19.94 13.45
CA ARG A 95 -4.35 18.85 12.50
C ARG A 95 -3.33 17.74 12.60
N ILE A 96 -2.04 18.05 12.80
CA ILE A 96 -0.99 17.06 13.04
C ILE A 96 -1.30 16.24 14.29
N LEU A 97 -1.66 16.89 15.40
CA LEU A 97 -2.04 16.21 16.65
C LEU A 97 -3.30 15.33 16.48
N ASP A 98 -4.30 15.80 15.72
CA ASP A 98 -5.52 15.01 15.45
C ASP A 98 -5.25 13.75 14.61
N LEU A 99 -4.16 13.74 13.82
CA LEU A 99 -3.73 12.59 13.00
C LEU A 99 -2.73 11.68 13.72
N GLU A 100 -2.22 12.08 14.88
CA GLU A 100 -1.28 11.26 15.65
C GLU A 100 -1.97 9.99 16.17
N GLU A 101 -1.35 8.85 15.94
CA GLU A 101 -1.86 7.55 16.35
C GLU A 101 -1.00 6.91 17.44
N PHE A 102 -1.64 6.36 18.47
CA PHE A 102 -0.94 5.64 19.55
C PHE A 102 -0.33 4.31 19.06
N ASN A 103 -0.96 3.67 18.11
CA ASN A 103 -0.48 2.44 17.50
C ASN A 103 -0.68 2.47 15.97
N PRO A 104 0.28 3.06 15.25
CA PRO A 104 0.19 3.24 13.80
C PRO A 104 0.03 1.94 13.02
N MET A 105 0.65 0.84 13.52
CA MET A 105 0.58 -0.47 12.86
C MET A 105 -0.85 -1.02 12.76
N LEU A 106 -1.70 -0.73 13.75
CA LEU A 106 -3.09 -1.16 13.84
C LEU A 106 -4.08 -0.04 13.51
N GLY A 107 -3.58 1.13 13.10
CA GLY A 107 -4.34 2.36 12.93
C GLY A 107 -4.88 2.59 11.52
N HIS A 108 -4.95 3.87 11.14
CA HIS A 108 -5.51 4.36 9.90
C HIS A 108 -4.47 4.35 8.78
N ARG A 109 -4.27 3.19 8.17
CA ARG A 109 -3.32 2.93 7.09
C ARG A 109 -3.89 1.99 6.03
N GLY A 110 -3.20 1.83 4.91
CA GLY A 110 -3.50 0.86 3.87
C GLY A 110 -4.93 0.98 3.33
N CYS A 111 -5.64 -0.13 3.23
CA CYS A 111 -7.02 -0.15 2.73
C CYS A 111 -7.99 0.73 3.54
N ARG A 112 -7.70 0.99 4.81
CA ARG A 112 -8.53 1.87 5.66
C ARG A 112 -8.45 3.32 5.20
N VAL A 113 -7.25 3.78 4.79
CA VAL A 113 -7.06 5.10 4.16
C VAL A 113 -7.82 5.16 2.83
N ALA A 114 -7.75 4.10 2.03
CA ALA A 114 -8.46 4.05 0.75
C ALA A 114 -9.99 4.11 0.88
N ILE A 115 -10.55 3.61 1.98
CA ILE A 115 -12.00 3.68 2.25
C ILE A 115 -12.41 5.10 2.68
N THR A 116 -11.57 5.79 3.46
CA THR A 116 -11.87 7.13 3.96
C THR A 116 -11.49 8.24 3.01
N TYR A 117 -10.45 8.03 2.20
CA TYR A 117 -9.91 8.97 1.22
C TYR A 117 -9.67 8.24 -0.12
N PRO A 118 -10.76 7.82 -0.81
CA PRO A 118 -10.67 6.97 -2.01
C PRO A 118 -9.91 7.62 -3.16
N GLU A 119 -9.91 8.95 -3.24
CA GLU A 119 -9.22 9.73 -4.27
C GLU A 119 -7.70 9.49 -4.28
N ILE A 120 -7.11 9.11 -3.15
CA ILE A 120 -5.67 8.77 -3.08
C ILE A 120 -5.39 7.52 -3.93
N TYR A 121 -6.16 6.46 -3.74
CA TYR A 121 -5.98 5.23 -4.51
C TYR A 121 -6.44 5.37 -5.97
N GLN A 122 -7.44 6.22 -6.25
CA GLN A 122 -7.82 6.57 -7.61
C GLN A 122 -6.64 7.23 -8.35
N MET A 123 -5.97 8.21 -7.75
CA MET A 123 -4.81 8.87 -8.34
C MET A 123 -3.69 7.86 -8.60
N GLN A 124 -3.39 6.98 -7.64
CA GLN A 124 -2.34 5.97 -7.80
C GLN A 124 -2.65 4.96 -8.89
N ALA A 125 -3.89 4.44 -8.95
CA ALA A 125 -4.33 3.53 -10.00
C ALA A 125 -4.26 4.21 -11.38
N LYS A 126 -4.65 5.49 -11.47
CA LYS A 126 -4.54 6.30 -12.67
C LYS A 126 -3.07 6.45 -13.10
N ALA A 127 -2.17 6.80 -12.17
CA ALA A 127 -0.73 6.93 -12.45
C ALA A 127 -0.13 5.64 -13.03
N ILE A 128 -0.45 4.50 -12.43
CA ILE A 128 0.03 3.18 -12.90
C ILE A 128 -0.41 2.92 -14.34
N ILE A 129 -1.69 3.17 -14.64
CA ILE A 129 -2.24 2.86 -15.95
C ILE A 129 -1.81 3.87 -17.02
N GLU A 130 -1.73 5.16 -16.71
CA GLU A 130 -1.21 6.17 -17.65
C GLU A 130 0.26 5.88 -18.01
N ALA A 131 1.09 5.48 -17.04
CA ALA A 131 2.45 5.03 -17.30
C ALA A 131 2.49 3.79 -18.20
N ALA A 132 1.66 2.78 -17.89
CA ALA A 132 1.55 1.57 -18.71
C ALA A 132 1.13 1.89 -20.16
N ILE A 133 0.17 2.80 -20.35
CA ILE A 133 -0.27 3.28 -21.65
C ILE A 133 0.87 3.99 -22.40
N LYS A 134 1.58 4.90 -21.73
CA LYS A 134 2.70 5.65 -22.31
C LYS A 134 3.77 4.70 -22.85
N VAL A 135 4.22 3.77 -22.03
CA VAL A 135 5.25 2.78 -22.40
C VAL A 135 4.76 1.82 -23.48
N THR A 136 3.48 1.44 -23.48
CA THR A 136 2.89 0.61 -24.54
C THR A 136 2.84 1.33 -25.89
N LYS A 137 2.57 2.64 -25.91
CA LYS A 137 2.65 3.46 -27.13
C LYS A 137 4.05 3.51 -27.74
N GLU A 138 5.08 3.34 -26.91
CA GLU A 138 6.49 3.24 -27.34
C GLU A 138 6.88 1.81 -27.77
N GLY A 139 5.94 0.87 -27.77
CA GLY A 139 6.14 -0.51 -28.23
C GLY A 139 6.65 -1.48 -27.18
N VAL A 140 6.76 -1.08 -25.92
CA VAL A 140 7.18 -1.94 -24.83
C VAL A 140 5.96 -2.63 -24.21
N LYS A 141 6.07 -3.93 -23.98
CA LYS A 141 5.03 -4.70 -23.26
C LYS A 141 5.03 -4.36 -21.78
N VAL A 142 3.87 -4.36 -21.16
CA VAL A 142 3.68 -4.11 -19.73
C VAL A 142 2.80 -5.18 -19.10
N SER A 143 2.98 -5.42 -17.81
CA SER A 143 2.13 -6.33 -17.02
C SER A 143 1.97 -5.80 -15.59
N PRO A 144 1.12 -4.77 -15.39
CA PRO A 144 0.88 -4.21 -14.07
C PRO A 144 0.01 -5.12 -13.22
N GLU A 145 0.43 -5.32 -11.97
CA GLU A 145 -0.31 -6.01 -10.93
C GLU A 145 -0.54 -5.04 -9.78
N ILE A 146 -1.78 -4.57 -9.58
CA ILE A 146 -2.13 -3.59 -8.55
C ILE A 146 -2.50 -4.31 -7.27
N MET A 147 -1.81 -4.02 -6.17
CA MET A 147 -1.98 -4.70 -4.90
C MET A 147 -2.54 -3.79 -3.82
N ILE A 148 -3.66 -4.21 -3.23
CA ILE A 148 -4.32 -3.53 -2.13
C ILE A 148 -3.77 -4.09 -0.81
N PRO A 149 -3.13 -3.25 0.04
CA PRO A 149 -2.54 -3.69 1.30
C PRO A 149 -3.56 -3.78 2.44
N LEU A 150 -3.20 -4.50 3.50
CA LEU A 150 -3.82 -4.48 4.83
C LEU A 150 -5.29 -4.93 4.87
N VAL A 151 -5.73 -5.71 3.90
CA VAL A 151 -7.11 -6.23 3.87
C VAL A 151 -7.34 -7.25 4.98
N GLY A 152 -8.35 -7.01 5.80
CA GLY A 152 -8.80 -7.92 6.86
C GLY A 152 -10.22 -8.46 6.65
N GLU A 153 -11.01 -7.80 5.81
CA GLU A 153 -12.41 -8.15 5.51
C GLU A 153 -12.64 -8.12 3.99
N VAL A 154 -13.36 -9.10 3.46
CA VAL A 154 -13.63 -9.20 2.02
C VAL A 154 -14.30 -7.94 1.45
N LYS A 155 -15.16 -7.30 2.23
CA LYS A 155 -15.86 -6.07 1.80
C LYS A 155 -14.91 -4.87 1.64
N GLU A 156 -13.81 -4.81 2.38
CA GLU A 156 -12.75 -3.81 2.17
C GLU A 156 -12.15 -3.99 0.79
N LEU A 157 -11.73 -5.22 0.47
CA LEU A 157 -11.15 -5.53 -0.84
C LEU A 157 -12.13 -5.24 -1.97
N LYS A 158 -13.36 -5.71 -1.86
CA LYS A 158 -14.40 -5.52 -2.89
C LYS A 158 -14.62 -4.05 -3.20
N ASN A 159 -14.83 -3.23 -2.17
CA ASN A 159 -15.08 -1.79 -2.32
C ASN A 159 -13.90 -1.08 -3.04
N ILE A 160 -12.67 -1.35 -2.58
CA ILE A 160 -11.49 -0.71 -3.16
C ILE A 160 -11.19 -1.26 -4.57
N ARG A 161 -11.37 -2.56 -4.78
CA ARG A 161 -11.18 -3.18 -6.10
C ARG A 161 -12.12 -2.61 -7.14
N GLU A 162 -13.39 -2.42 -6.82
CA GLU A 162 -14.37 -1.79 -7.70
C GLU A 162 -13.95 -0.35 -8.07
N LEU A 163 -13.46 0.42 -7.09
CA LEU A 163 -12.92 1.76 -7.30
C LEU A 163 -11.72 1.76 -8.24
N VAL A 164 -10.74 0.90 -7.98
CA VAL A 164 -9.51 0.76 -8.78
C VAL A 164 -9.85 0.34 -10.21
N ILE A 165 -10.65 -0.70 -10.38
CA ILE A 165 -11.06 -1.18 -11.71
C ILE A 165 -11.78 -0.08 -12.48
N LYS A 166 -12.75 0.60 -11.87
CA LYS A 166 -13.47 1.71 -12.52
C LYS A 166 -12.52 2.82 -12.99
N THR A 167 -11.53 3.16 -12.18
CA THR A 167 -10.53 4.18 -12.53
C THR A 167 -9.67 3.72 -13.70
N VAL A 168 -9.16 2.51 -13.63
CA VAL A 168 -8.32 1.88 -14.66
C VAL A 168 -9.08 1.80 -15.99
N GLU A 169 -10.29 1.25 -15.99
CA GLU A 169 -11.10 1.07 -17.21
C GLU A 169 -11.49 2.40 -17.86
N ASN A 170 -11.79 3.43 -17.07
CA ASN A 170 -12.05 4.76 -17.58
C ASN A 170 -10.81 5.33 -18.28
N THR A 171 -9.64 5.24 -17.65
CA THR A 171 -8.38 5.73 -18.21
C THR A 171 -8.01 5.00 -19.51
N ILE A 172 -8.14 3.67 -19.54
CA ILE A 172 -7.90 2.85 -20.74
C ILE A 172 -8.85 3.26 -21.88
N LYS A 173 -10.13 3.47 -21.54
CA LYS A 173 -11.15 3.85 -22.53
C LYS A 173 -10.89 5.22 -23.14
N GLU A 174 -10.48 6.20 -22.35
CA GLU A 174 -10.14 7.55 -22.80
C GLU A 174 -8.99 7.53 -23.81
N GLU A 175 -8.04 6.65 -23.63
CA GLU A 175 -6.85 6.50 -24.46
C GLU A 175 -7.01 5.54 -25.66
N GLY A 176 -8.11 4.77 -25.70
CA GLY A 176 -8.45 3.87 -26.81
C GLY A 176 -7.51 2.67 -26.97
N LEU A 177 -6.80 2.27 -25.89
CA LEU A 177 -5.86 1.15 -25.88
C LEU A 177 -6.40 0.01 -25.02
N LYS A 178 -5.80 -1.17 -25.19
CA LYS A 178 -6.03 -2.32 -24.31
C LYS A 178 -4.76 -2.60 -23.50
N ILE A 179 -4.90 -2.55 -22.19
CA ILE A 179 -3.85 -2.93 -21.22
C ILE A 179 -4.37 -4.10 -20.39
N ASP A 180 -3.65 -5.21 -20.37
CA ASP A 180 -3.95 -6.33 -19.49
C ASP A 180 -3.32 -6.04 -18.11
N TYR A 181 -4.14 -6.09 -17.06
CA TYR A 181 -3.73 -5.84 -15.68
C TYR A 181 -4.43 -6.81 -14.73
N THR A 182 -3.95 -6.91 -13.50
CA THR A 182 -4.59 -7.67 -12.43
C THR A 182 -4.69 -6.84 -11.15
N VAL A 183 -5.73 -7.12 -10.35
CA VAL A 183 -5.94 -6.49 -9.04
C VAL A 183 -6.01 -7.56 -7.97
N GLY A 184 -5.08 -7.54 -7.03
CA GLY A 184 -5.02 -8.50 -5.94
C GLY A 184 -4.79 -7.83 -4.59
N THR A 185 -4.43 -8.61 -3.59
CA THR A 185 -4.24 -8.10 -2.24
C THR A 185 -3.02 -8.69 -1.56
N MET A 186 -2.49 -7.97 -0.58
CA MET A 186 -1.54 -8.51 0.38
C MET A 186 -2.30 -9.24 1.49
N ILE A 187 -1.91 -10.48 1.77
CA ILE A 187 -2.39 -11.26 2.92
C ILE A 187 -1.35 -11.11 4.02
N GLU A 188 -1.64 -10.25 4.96
CA GLU A 188 -0.72 -9.84 6.04
C GLU A 188 -1.40 -9.69 7.40
N ILE A 189 -2.72 -9.86 7.44
CA ILE A 189 -3.49 -9.89 8.68
C ILE A 189 -3.90 -11.34 8.96
N PRO A 190 -3.72 -11.86 10.19
CA PRO A 190 -4.11 -13.23 10.53
C PRO A 190 -5.57 -13.55 10.19
N ARG A 191 -6.50 -12.60 10.39
CA ARG A 191 -7.90 -12.76 9.99
C ARG A 191 -8.04 -13.02 8.49
N ALA A 192 -7.29 -12.33 7.65
CA ALA A 192 -7.31 -12.55 6.20
C ALA A 192 -6.85 -13.96 5.80
N CYS A 193 -5.90 -14.54 6.54
CA CYS A 193 -5.52 -15.94 6.35
C CYS A 193 -6.66 -16.92 6.67
N LEU A 194 -7.46 -16.61 7.70
CA LEU A 194 -8.58 -17.46 8.15
C LEU A 194 -9.80 -17.37 7.23
N THR A 195 -9.98 -16.27 6.51
CA THR A 195 -11.08 -15.99 5.58
C THR A 195 -10.62 -15.87 4.13
N ALA A 196 -9.52 -16.54 3.80
CA ALA A 196 -8.89 -16.44 2.48
C ALA A 196 -9.75 -17.00 1.34
N ASP A 197 -10.68 -17.90 1.62
CA ASP A 197 -11.68 -18.39 0.67
C ASP A 197 -12.68 -17.31 0.25
N GLU A 198 -13.07 -16.41 1.18
CA GLU A 198 -13.93 -15.27 0.85
C GLU A 198 -13.16 -14.23 0.04
N ILE A 199 -11.95 -13.88 0.49
CA ILE A 199 -11.09 -12.85 -0.13
C ILE A 199 -10.67 -13.29 -1.55
N ALA A 200 -10.40 -14.58 -1.78
CA ALA A 200 -9.97 -15.11 -3.08
C ALA A 200 -11.04 -15.01 -4.17
N LYS A 201 -12.29 -14.78 -3.83
CA LYS A 201 -13.37 -14.51 -4.80
C LYS A 201 -13.28 -13.13 -5.42
N GLU A 202 -12.62 -12.20 -4.72
CA GLU A 202 -12.47 -10.80 -5.11
C GLU A 202 -11.02 -10.44 -5.49
N ALA A 203 -10.11 -11.42 -5.62
CA ALA A 203 -8.71 -11.17 -5.92
C ALA A 203 -8.18 -12.02 -7.08
N ASP A 204 -7.38 -11.41 -7.94
CA ASP A 204 -6.67 -12.09 -9.03
C ASP A 204 -5.39 -12.78 -8.52
N PHE A 205 -4.81 -12.26 -7.44
CA PHE A 205 -3.62 -12.82 -6.80
C PHE A 205 -3.56 -12.48 -5.30
N PHE A 206 -2.76 -13.27 -4.56
CA PHE A 206 -2.33 -12.97 -3.21
C PHE A 206 -0.82 -12.80 -3.15
N SER A 207 -0.36 -11.81 -2.36
CA SER A 207 1.03 -11.71 -1.91
C SER A 207 1.05 -11.78 -0.38
N PHE A 208 1.84 -12.69 0.19
CA PHE A 208 1.94 -12.79 1.65
C PHE A 208 2.93 -11.77 2.19
N GLY A 209 2.44 -10.79 2.98
CA GLY A 209 3.25 -9.79 3.68
C GLY A 209 3.76 -10.36 5.00
N THR A 210 4.96 -10.94 4.96
CA THR A 210 5.48 -11.71 6.12
C THR A 210 5.82 -10.85 7.32
N ASN A 211 6.17 -9.58 7.13
CA ASN A 211 6.48 -8.67 8.23
C ASN A 211 5.25 -8.41 9.12
N ASP A 212 4.18 -7.87 8.53
CA ASP A 212 2.94 -7.56 9.26
C ASP A 212 2.26 -8.82 9.79
N LEU A 213 2.27 -9.90 9.00
CA LEU A 213 1.73 -11.17 9.43
C LEU A 213 2.47 -11.71 10.65
N THR A 214 3.79 -11.56 10.71
CA THR A 214 4.62 -11.94 11.88
C THR A 214 4.30 -11.06 13.09
N GLN A 215 4.28 -9.73 12.90
CA GLN A 215 3.94 -8.79 13.97
C GLN A 215 2.60 -9.13 14.62
N MET A 216 1.56 -9.30 13.81
CA MET A 216 0.20 -9.52 14.30
C MET A 216 0.00 -10.94 14.87
N THR A 217 0.74 -11.93 14.37
CA THR A 217 0.66 -13.32 14.86
C THR A 217 1.35 -13.47 16.22
N PHE A 218 2.51 -12.84 16.42
CA PHE A 218 3.22 -12.83 17.69
C PHE A 218 2.70 -11.77 18.67
N GLY A 219 2.04 -10.72 18.16
CA GLY A 219 1.72 -9.54 18.96
C GLY A 219 2.98 -8.72 19.31
N TYR A 220 4.00 -8.74 18.45
CA TYR A 220 5.24 -7.99 18.61
C TYR A 220 5.29 -6.80 17.65
N SER A 221 5.68 -5.63 18.16
CA SER A 221 6.10 -4.53 17.29
C SER A 221 7.50 -4.83 16.75
N ARG A 222 7.69 -4.79 15.44
CA ARG A 222 9.01 -4.99 14.84
C ARG A 222 10.03 -3.96 15.34
N ASP A 223 9.59 -2.72 15.50
CA ASP A 223 10.44 -1.60 15.90
C ASP A 223 10.82 -1.66 17.38
N ASP A 224 9.94 -2.23 18.23
CA ASP A 224 10.15 -2.34 19.67
C ASP A 224 10.70 -3.70 20.14
N ALA A 225 10.52 -4.73 19.34
CA ALA A 225 10.86 -6.11 19.72
C ALA A 225 12.36 -6.30 20.03
N GLY A 226 13.23 -5.48 19.44
CA GLY A 226 14.66 -5.48 19.74
C GLY A 226 15.00 -5.30 21.22
N LYS A 227 14.10 -4.70 22.02
CA LYS A 227 14.27 -4.49 23.47
C LYS A 227 14.24 -5.81 24.27
N PHE A 228 13.63 -6.88 23.75
CA PHE A 228 13.48 -8.16 24.48
C PHE A 228 13.86 -9.40 23.66
N LEU A 229 13.84 -9.38 22.33
CA LEU A 229 14.12 -10.55 21.49
C LEU A 229 15.49 -11.17 21.74
N GLY A 230 16.52 -10.34 22.00
CA GLY A 230 17.86 -10.85 22.37
C GLY A 230 17.80 -11.77 23.59
N GLN A 231 17.11 -11.35 24.65
CA GLN A 231 16.95 -12.18 25.86
C GLN A 231 16.10 -13.42 25.64
N TYR A 232 15.13 -13.38 24.71
CA TYR A 232 14.31 -14.54 24.36
C TYR A 232 15.15 -15.62 23.68
N MET A 233 16.07 -15.22 22.80
CA MET A 233 17.01 -16.14 22.15
C MET A 233 18.03 -16.69 23.15
N ASP A 234 18.63 -15.85 23.99
CA ASP A 234 19.59 -16.27 25.03
C ASP A 234 19.01 -17.29 26.01
N LYS A 235 17.71 -17.16 26.31
CA LYS A 235 16.98 -18.10 27.20
C LYS A 235 16.40 -19.31 26.45
N GLY A 236 16.59 -19.41 25.15
CA GLY A 236 16.06 -20.49 24.35
C GLY A 236 14.52 -20.52 24.23
N ILE A 237 13.85 -19.37 24.45
CA ILE A 237 12.40 -19.22 24.27
C ILE A 237 12.09 -19.22 22.76
N LEU A 238 12.92 -18.53 21.98
CA LEU A 238 12.92 -18.56 20.52
C LEU A 238 14.26 -19.02 20.02
N ASP A 239 14.25 -19.94 19.06
CA ASP A 239 15.48 -20.44 18.42
C ASP A 239 16.10 -19.37 17.49
N LYS A 240 15.25 -18.51 16.90
CA LYS A 240 15.63 -17.49 15.92
C LYS A 240 14.71 -16.28 16.05
N ASP A 241 15.20 -15.12 15.63
CA ASP A 241 14.40 -13.93 15.47
C ASP A 241 13.34 -14.13 14.38
N PRO A 242 12.03 -14.02 14.70
CA PRO A 242 10.95 -14.26 13.75
C PRO A 242 10.85 -13.22 12.65
N PHE A 243 11.52 -12.07 12.78
CA PHE A 243 11.62 -11.04 11.75
C PHE A 243 12.77 -11.28 10.75
N GLN A 244 13.74 -12.12 11.13
CA GLN A 244 14.85 -12.50 10.25
C GLN A 244 14.61 -13.86 9.60
N VAL A 245 13.90 -14.77 10.27
CA VAL A 245 13.62 -16.12 9.79
C VAL A 245 12.15 -16.41 9.98
N LEU A 246 11.46 -16.71 8.86
CA LEU A 246 10.03 -17.00 8.87
C LEU A 246 9.65 -18.05 9.92
N ASP A 247 8.74 -17.70 10.82
CA ASP A 247 8.17 -18.65 11.79
C ASP A 247 7.28 -19.69 11.08
N GLN A 248 7.80 -20.89 10.95
CA GLN A 248 7.10 -22.02 10.31
C GLN A 248 5.94 -22.56 11.16
N LYS A 249 5.98 -22.36 12.49
CA LYS A 249 5.03 -22.97 13.42
C LYS A 249 3.71 -22.18 13.54
N GLY A 250 3.77 -20.85 13.49
CA GLY A 250 2.63 -19.94 13.54
C GLY A 250 2.34 -19.34 12.16
N VAL A 251 3.18 -18.40 11.73
CA VAL A 251 3.02 -17.67 10.46
C VAL A 251 2.96 -18.60 9.25
N GLY A 252 3.85 -19.59 9.20
CA GLY A 252 3.88 -20.58 8.12
C GLY A 252 2.61 -21.44 8.05
N LYS A 253 1.96 -21.71 9.20
CA LYS A 253 0.65 -22.38 9.21
C LYS A 253 -0.46 -21.48 8.67
N LEU A 254 -0.46 -20.21 9.00
CA LEU A 254 -1.41 -19.25 8.46
C LEU A 254 -1.29 -19.13 6.94
N ILE A 255 -0.07 -19.02 6.41
CA ILE A 255 0.20 -19.01 4.97
C ILE A 255 -0.31 -20.28 4.29
N LYS A 256 -0.04 -21.46 4.85
CA LYS A 256 -0.53 -22.74 4.31
C LYS A 256 -2.05 -22.83 4.33
N MET A 257 -2.69 -22.34 5.40
CA MET A 257 -4.16 -22.31 5.52
C MET A 257 -4.75 -21.39 4.44
N ALA A 258 -4.25 -20.15 4.32
CA ALA A 258 -4.70 -19.21 3.31
C ALA A 258 -4.49 -19.76 1.88
N THR A 259 -3.36 -20.39 1.62
CA THR A 259 -3.08 -21.04 0.35
C THR A 259 -4.08 -22.15 0.02
N LYS A 260 -4.44 -22.97 1.01
CA LYS A 260 -5.43 -24.04 0.83
C LYS A 260 -6.81 -23.46 0.56
N LEU A 261 -7.29 -22.58 1.45
CA LEU A 261 -8.61 -21.98 1.36
C LEU A 261 -8.83 -21.19 0.05
N SER A 262 -7.83 -20.42 -0.35
CA SER A 262 -7.90 -19.64 -1.59
C SER A 262 -7.99 -20.53 -2.83
N LYS A 263 -7.22 -21.62 -2.88
CA LYS A 263 -7.21 -22.56 -4.03
C LYS A 263 -8.45 -23.44 -4.10
N GLU A 264 -9.16 -23.65 -3.01
CA GLU A 264 -10.45 -24.37 -3.01
C GLU A 264 -11.54 -23.62 -3.77
N VAL A 265 -11.51 -22.28 -3.77
CA VAL A 265 -12.50 -21.44 -4.45
C VAL A 265 -11.98 -20.80 -5.75
N ASN A 266 -10.67 -20.57 -5.84
CA ASN A 266 -10.01 -20.04 -7.03
C ASN A 266 -8.73 -20.85 -7.32
N PRO A 267 -8.82 -22.00 -8.01
CA PRO A 267 -7.67 -22.90 -8.27
C PRO A 267 -6.51 -22.25 -9.02
N ILE A 268 -6.80 -21.21 -9.82
CA ILE A 268 -5.80 -20.51 -10.65
C ILE A 268 -5.22 -19.27 -10.00
N ILE A 269 -5.64 -18.92 -8.77
CA ILE A 269 -5.13 -17.75 -8.08
C ILE A 269 -3.61 -17.78 -7.99
N LYS A 270 -2.97 -16.69 -8.39
CA LYS A 270 -1.52 -16.53 -8.24
C LYS A 270 -1.18 -16.27 -6.79
N LEU A 271 -0.14 -16.92 -6.29
CA LEU A 271 0.34 -16.76 -4.91
C LEU A 271 1.81 -16.34 -4.94
N GLY A 272 2.13 -15.29 -4.21
CA GLY A 272 3.48 -14.77 -4.02
C GLY A 272 3.79 -14.58 -2.54
N ILE A 273 5.06 -14.34 -2.24
CA ILE A 273 5.54 -13.99 -0.91
C ILE A 273 6.43 -12.76 -1.03
N CYS A 274 6.31 -11.85 -0.08
CA CYS A 274 7.05 -10.60 -0.02
C CYS A 274 7.77 -10.48 1.33
#